data_089b96411eb0b80d0ddf1aac347ae834
#
_entry.id   089b96411eb0b80d0ddf1aac347ae834
#
_cell.length_a   1.000
_cell.length_b   1.000
_cell.length_c   1.000
_cell.angle_alpha   90.00
_cell.angle_beta   90.00
_cell.angle_gamma   90.00
#
_symmetry.space_group_name_H-M   'P 1'
#
loop_
_entity.id
_entity.type
_entity.pdbx_description
1 polymer ?
#
loop_
_entity_poly.entity_id
_entity_poly.type
_entity_poly.pdbx_seq_one_letter_code
_entity_poly.pdbx_strand_id
1 'polypeptide(L)'
;LKKNPFSAIVLASSSPRRRELLASVGIEFTVVPSRISEEVLPGETPEKHVMRLSKEKAWEVAARIEVPGRLFIGSDTIVLNDDLILGKPKDAGDAAAMLHSLSGNSHRVLSGYAVFDKQTGSTVAGMVATLVRFKELTEEEITGYIATGEPFDKAGAYAIQGIGAFMIRSIEGSYTNVVGLPLCEVVEVLERLGAVQIFGTSSCRQAAKDKK
;
A
#
# COMPACT_ATOMS: atom_id res chain seq x y z
N LEU A 1 13.89 17.37 11.34
CA LEU A 1 13.20 17.69 10.08
C LEU A 1 12.68 19.13 10.18
N LYS A 2 13.14 20.03 9.30
CA LYS A 2 12.54 21.36 9.21
C LYS A 2 11.16 21.22 8.59
N LYS A 3 10.11 21.57 9.33
CA LYS A 3 8.74 21.66 8.81
C LYS A 3 8.75 22.63 7.62
N ASN A 4 8.52 22.10 6.43
CA ASN A 4 8.13 22.92 5.30
C ASN A 4 6.62 23.17 5.44
N PRO A 5 6.14 24.38 5.80
CA PRO A 5 4.72 24.64 6.03
C PRO A 5 3.86 24.43 4.77
N PHE A 6 4.49 24.20 3.61
CA PHE A 6 3.80 23.99 2.32
C PHE A 6 3.67 22.53 1.90
N SER A 7 4.17 21.56 2.68
CA SER A 7 4.14 20.14 2.32
C SER A 7 3.24 19.30 3.23
N ALA A 8 2.03 19.77 3.51
CA ALA A 8 1.07 18.92 4.20
C ALA A 8 0.72 17.73 3.30
N ILE A 9 1.20 16.55 3.70
CA ILE A 9 0.95 15.28 3.04
C ILE A 9 -0.29 14.65 3.67
N VAL A 10 -1.19 14.15 2.83
CA VAL A 10 -2.42 13.46 3.24
C VAL A 10 -2.40 12.06 2.66
N LEU A 11 -2.55 11.05 3.51
CA LEU A 11 -2.75 9.66 3.10
C LEU A 11 -4.25 9.38 2.97
N ALA A 12 -4.72 9.18 1.74
CA ALA A 12 -6.11 8.89 1.39
C ALA A 12 -6.44 7.39 1.59
N SER A 13 -6.24 6.87 2.81
CA SER A 13 -6.41 5.45 3.09
C SER A 13 -6.79 5.19 4.54
N SER A 14 -7.65 4.19 4.78
CA SER A 14 -7.96 3.66 6.12
C SER A 14 -6.99 2.56 6.57
N SER A 15 -6.10 2.08 5.69
CA SER A 15 -5.20 0.95 5.98
C SER A 15 -4.15 1.32 7.04
N PRO A 16 -4.13 0.62 8.20
CA PRO A 16 -3.11 0.83 9.22
C PRO A 16 -1.71 0.48 8.71
N ARG A 17 -1.58 -0.53 7.86
CA ARG A 17 -0.30 -0.97 7.27
C ARG A 17 0.33 0.12 6.39
N ARG A 18 -0.45 0.81 5.55
CA ARG A 18 0.05 1.94 4.75
C ARG A 18 0.51 3.11 5.62
N ARG A 19 -0.23 3.39 6.69
CA ARG A 19 0.13 4.40 7.69
C ARG A 19 1.47 4.04 8.36
N GLU A 20 1.63 2.80 8.78
CA GLU A 20 2.85 2.30 9.42
C GLU A 20 4.06 2.37 8.48
N LEU A 21 3.91 2.00 7.21
CA LEU A 21 4.97 2.10 6.20
C LEU A 21 5.44 3.54 6.00
N LEU A 22 4.54 4.50 5.82
CA LEU A 22 4.94 5.91 5.69
C LEU A 22 5.58 6.45 6.96
N ALA A 23 5.04 6.09 8.12
CA ALA A 23 5.59 6.52 9.42
C ALA A 23 6.98 5.93 9.68
N SER A 24 7.25 4.69 9.22
CA SER A 24 8.54 4.01 9.44
C SER A 24 9.74 4.71 8.81
N VAL A 25 9.51 5.53 7.78
CA VAL A 25 10.54 6.34 7.13
C VAL A 25 10.54 7.81 7.59
N GLY A 26 9.82 8.11 8.67
CA GLY A 26 9.83 9.43 9.31
C GLY A 26 9.04 10.51 8.56
N ILE A 27 8.15 10.13 7.63
CA ILE A 27 7.28 11.08 6.92
C ILE A 27 6.15 11.50 7.85
N GLU A 28 5.95 12.81 8.03
CA GLU A 28 4.79 13.39 8.71
C GLU A 28 3.63 13.55 7.71
N PHE A 29 2.46 13.04 8.05
CA PHE A 29 1.25 13.11 7.22
C PHE A 29 -0.02 13.07 8.08
N THR A 30 -1.15 13.46 7.48
CA THR A 30 -2.47 13.23 8.04
C THR A 30 -3.16 12.06 7.33
N VAL A 31 -4.04 11.36 8.03
CA VAL A 31 -4.81 10.25 7.46
C VAL A 31 -6.26 10.68 7.27
N VAL A 32 -6.73 10.60 6.02
CA VAL A 32 -8.13 10.88 5.67
C VAL A 32 -8.61 9.77 4.73
N PRO A 33 -9.45 8.83 5.22
CA PRO A 33 -9.96 7.74 4.39
C PRO A 33 -10.77 8.24 3.19
N SER A 34 -10.51 7.68 2.02
CA SER A 34 -11.34 7.86 0.83
C SER A 34 -12.69 7.14 0.97
N ARG A 35 -13.71 7.62 0.27
CA ARG A 35 -15.08 7.10 0.25
C ARG A 35 -15.52 6.60 -1.13
N ILE A 36 -14.59 6.36 -2.05
CA ILE A 36 -14.92 5.86 -3.39
C ILE A 36 -15.36 4.39 -3.33
N SER A 37 -16.15 3.96 -4.36
CA SER A 37 -16.39 2.54 -4.62
C SER A 37 -15.14 1.89 -5.19
N GLU A 38 -14.85 0.68 -4.73
CA GLU A 38 -13.68 -0.11 -5.18
C GLU A 38 -14.08 -1.21 -6.19
N GLU A 39 -15.21 -1.04 -6.89
CA GLU A 39 -15.70 -2.01 -7.85
C GLU A 39 -14.82 -2.08 -9.10
N VAL A 40 -14.66 -3.29 -9.63
CA VAL A 40 -13.99 -3.53 -10.93
C VAL A 40 -14.91 -3.08 -12.05
N LEU A 41 -14.41 -2.27 -12.97
CA LEU A 41 -15.20 -1.82 -14.12
C LEU A 41 -15.20 -2.87 -15.24
N PRO A 42 -16.27 -2.94 -16.05
CA PRO A 42 -16.32 -3.86 -17.18
C PRO A 42 -15.12 -3.68 -18.14
N GLY A 43 -14.40 -4.76 -18.40
CA GLY A 43 -13.23 -4.76 -19.29
C GLY A 43 -11.97 -4.09 -18.71
N GLU A 44 -11.98 -3.79 -17.42
CA GLU A 44 -10.81 -3.24 -16.74
C GLU A 44 -9.78 -4.33 -16.41
N THR A 45 -8.52 -4.13 -16.79
CA THR A 45 -7.46 -5.05 -16.38
C THR A 45 -7.04 -4.80 -14.92
N PRO A 46 -6.49 -5.81 -14.21
CA PRO A 46 -6.03 -5.66 -12.83
C PRO A 46 -5.09 -4.46 -12.63
N GLU A 47 -4.18 -4.23 -13.58
CA GLU A 47 -3.23 -3.12 -13.55
C GLU A 47 -3.93 -1.75 -13.66
N LYS A 48 -4.90 -1.64 -14.58
CA LYS A 48 -5.71 -0.42 -14.73
C LYS A 48 -6.55 -0.16 -13.49
N HIS A 49 -7.12 -1.22 -12.91
CA HIS A 49 -7.93 -1.16 -11.70
C HIS A 49 -7.17 -0.52 -10.53
N VAL A 50 -6.01 -1.06 -10.15
CA VAL A 50 -5.24 -0.52 -9.02
C VAL A 50 -4.74 0.90 -9.27
N MET A 51 -4.38 1.24 -10.53
CA MET A 51 -3.96 2.59 -10.89
C MET A 51 -5.12 3.59 -10.85
N ARG A 52 -6.30 3.22 -11.37
CA ARG A 52 -7.51 4.06 -11.31
C ARG A 52 -7.90 4.33 -9.88
N LEU A 53 -8.08 3.29 -9.07
CA LEU A 53 -8.48 3.45 -7.68
C LEU A 53 -7.48 4.28 -6.86
N SER A 54 -6.18 4.13 -7.12
CA SER A 54 -5.17 4.94 -6.45
C SER A 54 -5.31 6.43 -6.76
N LYS A 55 -5.57 6.78 -8.02
CA LYS A 55 -5.82 8.17 -8.44
C LYS A 55 -7.11 8.71 -7.84
N GLU A 56 -8.21 7.96 -7.98
CA GLU A 56 -9.52 8.36 -7.50
C GLU A 56 -9.53 8.57 -5.98
N LYS A 57 -8.84 7.70 -5.21
CA LYS A 57 -8.67 7.88 -3.76
C LYS A 57 -7.97 9.20 -3.42
N ALA A 58 -6.88 9.51 -4.11
CA ALA A 58 -6.15 10.76 -3.90
C ALA A 58 -6.99 11.99 -4.28
N TRP A 59 -7.65 11.96 -5.45
CA TRP A 59 -8.45 13.08 -5.95
C TRP A 59 -9.69 13.34 -5.12
N GLU A 60 -10.41 12.29 -4.72
CA GLU A 60 -11.61 12.40 -3.90
C GLU A 60 -11.34 13.10 -2.57
N VAL A 61 -10.25 12.70 -1.87
CA VAL A 61 -9.86 13.34 -0.61
C VAL A 61 -9.36 14.78 -0.84
N ALA A 62 -8.61 15.02 -1.92
CA ALA A 62 -8.13 16.35 -2.28
C ALA A 62 -9.26 17.33 -2.65
N ALA A 63 -10.37 16.81 -3.20
CA ALA A 63 -11.54 17.62 -3.55
C ALA A 63 -12.33 18.10 -2.33
N ARG A 64 -12.14 17.50 -1.16
CA ARG A 64 -12.82 17.92 0.07
C ARG A 64 -12.24 19.25 0.56
N ILE A 65 -13.09 20.27 0.71
CA ILE A 65 -12.68 21.63 1.10
C ILE A 65 -12.12 21.65 2.52
N GLU A 66 -12.68 20.83 3.41
CA GLU A 66 -12.30 20.73 4.82
C GLU A 66 -10.96 20.02 5.07
N VAL A 67 -10.38 19.38 4.05
CA VAL A 67 -9.11 18.65 4.18
C VAL A 67 -7.94 19.54 3.73
N PRO A 68 -7.18 20.11 4.68
CA PRO A 68 -5.99 20.88 4.35
C PRO A 68 -4.87 19.93 3.88
N GLY A 69 -4.19 20.30 2.80
CA GLY A 69 -3.06 19.53 2.29
C GLY A 69 -2.65 19.99 0.91
N ARG A 70 -1.39 19.70 0.55
CA ARG A 70 -0.87 19.90 -0.81
C ARG A 70 -0.80 18.57 -1.57
N LEU A 71 -0.18 17.55 -0.96
CA LEU A 71 0.07 16.27 -1.61
C LEU A 71 -0.85 15.19 -1.03
N PHE A 72 -1.60 14.54 -1.90
CA PHE A 72 -2.55 13.51 -1.53
C PHE A 72 -2.09 12.16 -2.09
N ILE A 73 -1.83 11.21 -1.19
CA ILE A 73 -1.35 9.87 -1.54
C ILE A 73 -2.55 8.92 -1.54
N GLY A 74 -2.85 8.35 -2.71
CA GLY A 74 -3.78 7.24 -2.86
C GLY A 74 -3.04 5.96 -3.20
N SER A 75 -3.53 4.82 -2.71
CA SER A 75 -3.02 3.50 -3.07
C SER A 75 -4.14 2.47 -3.03
N ASP A 76 -4.03 1.48 -3.91
CA ASP A 76 -4.89 0.32 -3.93
C ASP A 76 -4.07 -0.95 -4.10
N THR A 77 -4.54 -2.09 -3.55
CA THR A 77 -3.78 -3.34 -3.56
C THR A 77 -4.74 -4.51 -3.77
N ILE A 78 -4.40 -5.34 -4.74
CA ILE A 78 -5.12 -6.58 -5.02
C ILE A 78 -4.16 -7.77 -5.02
N VAL A 79 -4.70 -8.93 -4.70
CA VAL A 79 -4.07 -10.23 -4.92
C VAL A 79 -4.64 -10.82 -6.21
N LEU A 80 -3.78 -11.23 -7.11
CA LEU A 80 -4.14 -11.80 -8.41
C LEU A 80 -3.63 -13.24 -8.47
N ASN A 81 -4.57 -14.20 -8.46
CA ASN A 81 -4.29 -15.60 -8.65
C ASN A 81 -4.69 -15.97 -10.08
N ASP A 82 -3.71 -16.27 -10.94
CA ASP A 82 -3.86 -16.28 -12.39
C ASP A 82 -4.56 -15.00 -12.90
N ASP A 83 -5.77 -15.10 -13.41
CA ASP A 83 -6.57 -13.96 -13.88
C ASP A 83 -7.67 -13.52 -12.90
N LEU A 84 -7.74 -14.18 -11.71
CA LEU A 84 -8.77 -13.91 -10.71
C LEU A 84 -8.27 -12.90 -9.66
N ILE A 85 -8.96 -11.78 -9.56
CA ILE A 85 -8.75 -10.82 -8.48
C ILE A 85 -9.37 -11.36 -7.20
N LEU A 86 -8.53 -11.63 -6.19
CA LEU A 86 -8.97 -12.00 -4.86
C LEU A 86 -9.11 -10.74 -3.99
N GLY A 87 -10.35 -10.39 -3.68
CA GLY A 87 -10.68 -9.32 -2.75
C GLY A 87 -10.55 -9.75 -1.29
N LYS A 88 -11.19 -9.00 -0.40
CA LYS A 88 -11.34 -9.41 1.00
C LYS A 88 -12.37 -10.53 1.10
N PRO A 89 -12.11 -11.57 1.92
CA PRO A 89 -13.08 -12.65 2.10
C PRO A 89 -14.35 -12.15 2.77
N LYS A 90 -15.49 -12.68 2.35
CA LYS A 90 -16.81 -12.34 2.87
C LYS A 90 -17.10 -13.04 4.20
N ASP A 91 -16.57 -14.25 4.34
CA ASP A 91 -16.77 -15.14 5.49
C ASP A 91 -15.61 -16.14 5.60
N ALA A 92 -15.68 -17.04 6.57
CA ALA A 92 -14.67 -18.07 6.81
C ALA A 92 -14.56 -19.08 5.65
N GLY A 93 -15.67 -19.40 4.97
CA GLY A 93 -15.67 -20.31 3.82
C GLY A 93 -14.96 -19.69 2.62
N ASP A 94 -15.23 -18.41 2.35
CA ASP A 94 -14.57 -17.66 1.27
C ASP A 94 -13.05 -17.50 1.57
N ALA A 95 -12.70 -17.24 2.83
CA ALA A 95 -11.29 -17.19 3.25
C ALA A 95 -10.58 -18.54 3.05
N ALA A 96 -11.24 -19.65 3.40
CA ALA A 96 -10.70 -20.99 3.18
C ALA A 96 -10.50 -21.27 1.70
N ALA A 97 -11.49 -20.98 0.85
CA ALA A 97 -11.39 -21.15 -0.59
C ALA A 97 -10.22 -20.36 -1.20
N MET A 98 -10.03 -19.10 -0.78
CA MET A 98 -8.88 -18.29 -1.20
C MET A 98 -7.56 -18.92 -0.78
N LEU A 99 -7.40 -19.30 0.49
CA LEU A 99 -6.16 -19.90 1.00
C LEU A 99 -5.84 -21.24 0.33
N HIS A 100 -6.85 -22.09 0.06
CA HIS A 100 -6.66 -23.32 -0.71
C HIS A 100 -6.16 -23.04 -2.12
N SER A 101 -6.71 -22.03 -2.81
CA SER A 101 -6.30 -21.69 -4.16
C SER A 101 -4.85 -21.16 -4.23
N LEU A 102 -4.36 -20.54 -3.15
CA LEU A 102 -3.02 -20.01 -3.04
C LEU A 102 -2.00 -21.04 -2.53
N SER A 103 -2.44 -22.08 -1.83
CA SER A 103 -1.59 -23.11 -1.23
C SER A 103 -0.67 -23.80 -2.23
N GLY A 104 0.63 -23.83 -1.95
CA GLY A 104 1.66 -24.44 -2.82
C GLY A 104 1.95 -23.67 -4.11
N ASN A 105 1.21 -22.61 -4.42
CA ASN A 105 1.25 -21.86 -5.66
C ASN A 105 1.96 -20.52 -5.54
N SER A 106 2.19 -19.92 -6.70
CA SER A 106 2.64 -18.53 -6.80
C SER A 106 1.50 -17.65 -7.31
N HIS A 107 1.39 -16.46 -6.77
CA HIS A 107 0.40 -15.46 -7.17
C HIS A 107 1.04 -14.06 -7.19
N ARG A 108 0.37 -13.10 -7.81
CA ARG A 108 0.86 -11.72 -7.88
C ARG A 108 0.12 -10.82 -6.90
N VAL A 109 0.87 -9.92 -6.27
CA VAL A 109 0.31 -8.79 -5.54
C VAL A 109 0.60 -7.53 -6.32
N LEU A 110 -0.46 -6.81 -6.72
CA LEU A 110 -0.35 -5.57 -7.46
C LEU A 110 -0.81 -4.43 -6.56
N SER A 111 0.06 -3.42 -6.38
CA SER A 111 -0.35 -2.17 -5.75
C SER A 111 -0.14 -1.01 -6.68
N GLY A 112 -1.23 -0.26 -6.91
CA GLY A 112 -1.17 1.05 -7.50
C GLY A 112 -0.81 2.10 -6.45
N TYR A 113 -0.18 3.18 -6.89
CA TYR A 113 0.03 4.39 -6.11
C TYR A 113 -0.23 5.63 -6.96
N ALA A 114 -0.67 6.69 -6.31
CA ALA A 114 -0.81 8.01 -6.92
C ALA A 114 -0.48 9.09 -5.89
N VAL A 115 0.26 10.11 -6.32
CA VAL A 115 0.49 11.34 -5.57
C VAL A 115 -0.08 12.49 -6.37
N PHE A 116 -1.16 13.08 -5.86
CA PHE A 116 -1.79 14.25 -6.44
C PHE A 116 -1.28 15.53 -5.76
N ASP A 117 -0.73 16.45 -6.53
CA ASP A 117 -0.35 17.78 -6.05
C ASP A 117 -1.48 18.78 -6.33
N LYS A 118 -2.21 19.16 -5.28
CA LYS A 118 -3.34 20.10 -5.35
C LYS A 118 -2.91 21.51 -5.78
N GLN A 119 -1.65 21.88 -5.57
CA GLN A 119 -1.13 23.20 -5.94
C GLN A 119 -0.94 23.33 -7.45
N THR A 120 -0.47 22.26 -8.11
CA THR A 120 -0.19 22.25 -9.55
C THR A 120 -1.30 21.58 -10.38
N GLY A 121 -2.20 20.83 -9.72
CA GLY A 121 -3.20 19.98 -10.38
C GLY A 121 -2.61 18.71 -11.01
N SER A 122 -1.32 18.43 -10.81
CA SER A 122 -0.66 17.29 -11.41
C SER A 122 -0.79 16.02 -10.59
N THR A 123 -0.74 14.85 -11.26
CA THR A 123 -0.74 13.53 -10.60
C THR A 123 0.42 12.71 -11.15
N VAL A 124 1.24 12.20 -10.24
CA VAL A 124 2.21 11.14 -10.55
C VAL A 124 1.64 9.83 -10.04
N ALA A 125 1.55 8.83 -10.91
CA ALA A 125 0.98 7.53 -10.55
C ALA A 125 1.75 6.40 -11.23
N GLY A 126 1.71 5.23 -10.61
CA GLY A 126 2.31 4.01 -11.12
C GLY A 126 1.75 2.79 -10.40
N MET A 127 2.32 1.63 -10.73
CA MET A 127 1.96 0.35 -10.15
C MET A 127 3.20 -0.52 -9.99
N VAL A 128 3.22 -1.32 -8.94
CA VAL A 128 4.26 -2.32 -8.68
C VAL A 128 3.60 -3.69 -8.54
N ALA A 129 4.22 -4.69 -9.18
CA ALA A 129 3.84 -6.08 -9.07
C ALA A 129 4.92 -6.87 -8.31
N THR A 130 4.51 -7.78 -7.44
CA THR A 130 5.39 -8.67 -6.69
C THR A 130 4.84 -10.09 -6.78
N LEU A 131 5.69 -11.04 -7.14
CA LEU A 131 5.36 -12.45 -7.11
C LEU A 131 5.55 -12.96 -5.67
N VAL A 132 4.52 -13.63 -5.16
CA VAL A 132 4.53 -14.25 -3.83
C VAL A 132 4.34 -15.75 -4.01
N ARG A 133 5.19 -16.55 -3.38
CA ARG A 133 5.08 -18.01 -3.40
C ARG A 133 4.71 -18.52 -2.01
N PHE A 134 3.62 -19.29 -1.93
CA PHE A 134 3.20 -19.97 -0.72
C PHE A 134 3.86 -21.34 -0.57
N LYS A 135 4.01 -21.78 0.68
CA LYS A 135 4.20 -23.18 0.98
C LYS A 135 2.88 -23.94 0.76
N GLU A 136 2.93 -25.24 0.65
CA GLU A 136 1.76 -26.09 0.77
C GLU A 136 1.18 -25.97 2.19
N LEU A 137 -0.12 -25.70 2.30
CA LEU A 137 -0.84 -25.49 3.58
C LEU A 137 -1.65 -26.75 3.92
N THR A 138 -1.68 -27.12 5.20
CA THR A 138 -2.58 -28.15 5.69
C THR A 138 -3.93 -27.58 6.06
N GLU A 139 -4.95 -28.44 6.21
CA GLU A 139 -6.30 -28.06 6.66
C GLU A 139 -6.27 -27.39 8.04
N GLU A 140 -5.45 -27.92 8.95
CA GLU A 140 -5.27 -27.39 10.31
C GLU A 140 -4.67 -25.96 10.27
N GLU A 141 -3.71 -25.72 9.38
CA GLU A 141 -3.11 -24.40 9.22
C GLU A 141 -4.11 -23.39 8.67
N ILE A 142 -4.90 -23.75 7.65
CA ILE A 142 -5.93 -22.90 7.07
C ILE A 142 -7.00 -22.58 8.12
N THR A 143 -7.55 -23.60 8.77
CA THR A 143 -8.58 -23.45 9.80
C THR A 143 -8.07 -22.65 11.00
N GLY A 144 -6.86 -22.96 11.48
CA GLY A 144 -6.24 -22.25 12.59
C GLY A 144 -5.98 -20.77 12.26
N TYR A 145 -5.52 -20.48 11.06
CA TYR A 145 -5.30 -19.09 10.64
C TYR A 145 -6.61 -18.30 10.52
N ILE A 146 -7.66 -18.90 9.95
CA ILE A 146 -8.99 -18.25 9.87
C ILE A 146 -9.54 -17.95 11.28
N ALA A 147 -9.36 -18.87 12.22
CA ALA A 147 -9.81 -18.70 13.61
C ALA A 147 -9.14 -17.51 14.33
N THR A 148 -7.98 -17.02 13.86
CA THR A 148 -7.32 -15.83 14.41
C THR A 148 -8.07 -14.53 14.10
N GLY A 149 -8.96 -14.53 13.10
CA GLY A 149 -9.62 -13.33 12.58
C GLY A 149 -8.74 -12.45 11.69
N GLU A 150 -7.44 -12.76 11.56
CA GLU A 150 -6.50 -11.97 10.77
C GLU A 150 -6.84 -11.86 9.27
N PRO A 151 -7.42 -12.88 8.59
CA PRO A 151 -7.72 -12.85 7.16
C PRO A 151 -8.69 -11.77 6.70
N PHE A 152 -9.69 -11.42 7.50
CA PHE A 152 -10.94 -10.79 7.04
C PHE A 152 -10.82 -9.35 6.51
N ASP A 153 -9.77 -8.63 6.83
CA ASP A 153 -9.53 -7.27 6.31
C ASP A 153 -8.51 -7.22 5.15
N LYS A 154 -8.14 -8.40 4.59
CA LYS A 154 -7.03 -8.53 3.65
C LYS A 154 -7.43 -9.13 2.32
N ALA A 155 -6.96 -8.54 1.22
CA ALA A 155 -7.09 -9.14 -0.11
C ALA A 155 -6.37 -10.50 -0.16
N GLY A 156 -7.02 -11.52 -0.75
CA GLY A 156 -6.50 -12.89 -0.79
C GLY A 156 -6.49 -13.61 0.55
N ALA A 157 -7.19 -13.07 1.57
CA ALA A 157 -7.33 -13.66 2.89
C ALA A 157 -6.00 -13.90 3.63
N TYR A 158 -4.93 -13.13 3.38
CA TYR A 158 -3.67 -13.28 4.10
C TYR A 158 -2.89 -11.97 4.25
N ALA A 159 -1.89 -11.97 5.13
CA ALA A 159 -0.90 -10.90 5.24
C ALA A 159 0.53 -11.45 5.25
N ILE A 160 1.46 -10.69 4.64
CA ILE A 160 2.90 -10.97 4.76
C ILE A 160 3.45 -10.59 6.15
N GLN A 161 2.71 -9.77 6.91
CA GLN A 161 2.98 -9.42 8.30
C GLN A 161 2.08 -10.23 9.22
N GLY A 162 2.44 -10.33 10.50
CA GLY A 162 1.64 -11.07 11.47
C GLY A 162 1.75 -12.59 11.34
N ILE A 163 0.69 -13.29 11.72
CA ILE A 163 0.66 -14.75 11.73
C ILE A 163 0.75 -15.31 10.31
N GLY A 164 0.09 -14.67 9.33
CA GLY A 164 0.10 -15.13 7.93
C GLY A 164 1.47 -15.19 7.27
N ALA A 165 2.50 -14.57 7.85
CA ALA A 165 3.87 -14.59 7.33
C ALA A 165 4.43 -16.02 7.19
N PHE A 166 4.00 -16.98 8.01
CA PHE A 166 4.49 -18.37 7.97
C PHE A 166 4.10 -19.11 6.68
N MET A 167 3.08 -18.64 5.97
CA MET A 167 2.61 -19.25 4.73
C MET A 167 3.51 -18.91 3.53
N ILE A 168 4.28 -17.82 3.62
CA ILE A 168 5.05 -17.28 2.51
C ILE A 168 6.44 -17.92 2.47
N ARG A 169 6.73 -18.63 1.39
CA ARG A 169 8.04 -19.25 1.17
C ARG A 169 9.06 -18.25 0.62
N SER A 170 8.63 -17.41 -0.32
CA SER A 170 9.48 -16.40 -0.95
C SER A 170 8.65 -15.32 -1.62
N ILE A 171 9.30 -14.18 -1.84
CA ILE A 171 8.79 -13.09 -2.69
C ILE A 171 9.85 -12.73 -3.73
N GLU A 172 9.41 -12.34 -4.93
CA GLU A 172 10.23 -11.74 -5.96
C GLU A 172 9.63 -10.36 -6.30
N GLY A 173 10.34 -9.30 -5.88
CA GLY A 173 9.89 -7.91 -5.99
C GLY A 173 9.91 -7.16 -4.66
N SER A 174 8.96 -6.26 -4.44
CA SER A 174 8.92 -5.34 -3.31
C SER A 174 8.11 -5.88 -2.13
N TYR A 175 8.75 -6.03 -0.97
CA TYR A 175 8.08 -6.37 0.28
C TYR A 175 7.01 -5.34 0.67
N THR A 176 7.33 -4.05 0.57
CA THR A 176 6.39 -2.99 0.95
C THR A 176 5.18 -2.91 0.01
N ASN A 177 5.35 -3.33 -1.26
CA ASN A 177 4.24 -3.54 -2.18
C ASN A 177 3.28 -4.61 -1.65
N VAL A 178 3.78 -5.77 -1.20
CA VAL A 178 2.94 -6.85 -0.64
C VAL A 178 2.25 -6.41 0.66
N VAL A 179 2.90 -5.60 1.48
CA VAL A 179 2.27 -5.00 2.67
C VAL A 179 1.11 -4.07 2.30
N GLY A 180 1.18 -3.42 1.11
CA GLY A 180 0.08 -2.63 0.56
C GLY A 180 0.41 -1.20 0.13
N LEU A 181 1.70 -0.82 0.10
CA LEU A 181 2.16 0.47 -0.44
C LEU A 181 3.54 0.30 -1.08
N PRO A 182 3.72 0.63 -2.37
CA PRO A 182 5.03 0.74 -3.00
C PRO A 182 5.82 1.92 -2.41
N LEU A 183 6.42 1.69 -1.22
CA LEU A 183 6.99 2.76 -0.41
C LEU A 183 8.15 3.45 -1.10
N CYS A 184 9.02 2.70 -1.78
CA CYS A 184 10.17 3.24 -2.50
C CYS A 184 9.71 4.26 -3.55
N GLU A 185 8.79 3.86 -4.41
CA GLU A 185 8.27 4.68 -5.50
C GLU A 185 7.50 5.90 -4.98
N VAL A 186 6.73 5.73 -3.90
CA VAL A 186 6.02 6.86 -3.27
C VAL A 186 7.01 7.87 -2.70
N VAL A 187 8.06 7.42 -2.00
CA VAL A 187 9.10 8.28 -1.43
C VAL A 187 9.85 9.04 -2.53
N GLU A 188 10.25 8.36 -3.62
CA GLU A 188 10.90 8.99 -4.77
C GLU A 188 10.03 10.09 -5.41
N VAL A 189 8.72 9.87 -5.50
CA VAL A 189 7.78 10.90 -5.99
C VAL A 189 7.75 12.09 -5.04
N LEU A 190 7.65 11.86 -3.73
CA LEU A 190 7.61 12.92 -2.73
C LEU A 190 8.92 13.73 -2.70
N GLU A 191 10.07 13.07 -2.87
CA GLU A 191 11.38 13.74 -2.96
C GLU A 191 11.48 14.61 -4.24
N ARG A 192 11.05 14.08 -5.40
CA ARG A 192 11.00 14.85 -6.66
C ARG A 192 10.09 16.08 -6.57
N LEU A 193 9.00 15.99 -5.81
CA LEU A 193 8.09 17.12 -5.55
C LEU A 193 8.60 18.07 -4.46
N GLY A 194 9.80 17.80 -3.89
CA GLY A 194 10.40 18.61 -2.84
C GLY A 194 9.66 18.58 -1.50
N ALA A 195 8.80 17.57 -1.29
CA ALA A 195 7.97 17.48 -0.10
C ALA A 195 8.68 16.81 1.08
N VAL A 196 9.56 15.87 0.80
CA VAL A 196 10.34 15.14 1.80
C VAL A 196 11.81 15.09 1.39
N GLN A 197 12.66 14.85 2.38
CA GLN A 197 14.07 14.54 2.20
C GLN A 197 14.45 13.58 3.31
N ILE A 198 14.62 12.29 2.99
CA ILE A 198 14.87 11.24 3.99
C ILE A 198 16.21 11.47 4.68
N PHE A 199 17.27 11.83 3.93
CA PHE A 199 18.59 12.14 4.45
C PHE A 199 19.02 13.53 3.99
N GLY A 200 18.81 14.56 4.84
CA GLY A 200 19.23 15.93 4.54
C GLY A 200 20.74 16.15 4.71
N THR A 201 21.35 16.89 3.80
CA THR A 201 22.78 17.29 3.86
C THR A 201 23.14 18.19 5.06
N SER A 202 22.17 18.59 5.89
CA SER A 202 22.37 19.49 7.03
C SER A 202 22.98 18.83 8.26
N SER A 203 22.93 17.52 8.42
CA SER A 203 23.48 16.82 9.59
C SER A 203 24.98 16.48 9.47
N CYS A 204 25.52 16.44 8.25
CA CYS A 204 26.95 16.13 8.04
C CYS A 204 27.89 17.35 8.28
N ARG A 205 27.39 18.58 8.21
CA ARG A 205 28.22 19.79 8.41
C ARG A 205 28.40 20.20 9.88
N GLN A 206 27.52 19.76 10.77
CA GLN A 206 27.60 20.08 12.20
C GLN A 206 28.64 19.20 12.91
N ALA A 207 28.70 17.91 12.58
CA ALA A 207 29.63 16.95 13.19
C ALA A 207 31.10 17.19 12.82
N ALA A 208 31.38 17.95 11.76
CA ALA A 208 32.73 18.30 11.36
C ALA A 208 33.26 19.60 12.01
N LYS A 209 32.40 20.41 12.64
CA LYS A 209 32.80 21.64 13.34
C LYS A 209 33.07 21.46 14.83
N ASP A 210 32.56 20.40 15.43
CA ASP A 210 32.73 20.08 16.84
C ASP A 210 33.97 19.21 17.13
N LYS A 211 34.81 18.97 16.10
CA LYS A 211 36.10 18.24 16.20
C LYS A 211 37.33 19.10 15.83
N LYS A 212 37.26 20.41 16.06
CA LYS A 212 38.45 21.25 16.01
C LYS A 212 38.64 22.00 17.32
#